data_7bdc50bf381189543b9b1f3c9d0a3958
#
_entry.id   7bdc50bf381189543b9b1f3c9d0a3958
#
_cell.length_a   1.000
_cell.length_b   1.000
_cell.length_c   1.000
_cell.angle_alpha   90.00
_cell.angle_beta   90.00
_cell.angle_gamma   90.00
#
_symmetry.space_group_name_H-M   'P 1'
#
loop_
_entity.id
_entity.type
_entity.pdbx_description
1 polymer ?
#
loop_
_entity_poly.entity_id
_entity_poly.type
_entity_poly.pdbx_seq_one_letter_code
_entity_poly.pdbx_strand_id
1 'polypeptide(L)'
;MSTIKDIKLANVGQQEVDWAARQMKVLDEIKSDFMKNKPLEGLNIGACMHVTKETANLMLTLKSAGANVSLCASNPLSTKDSVAAYLSENDVEVHAVHGVSNDDFFKHLNSVLDTKPDITMDDGADLVSLLHTDRDDLPVMGSMEETTTGVIRLKSCLLYTSDAADE
;
A
#
# COMPACT_ATOMS: atom_id res chain seq x y z
N MET A 1 4.76 -1.38 13.73
CA MET A 1 3.77 -0.64 14.59
C MET A 1 3.27 0.57 13.80
N SER A 2 1.97 0.74 13.66
CA SER A 2 1.36 1.80 12.83
C SER A 2 1.67 3.22 13.31
N THR A 3 1.82 4.15 12.36
CA THR A 3 1.93 5.59 12.58
C THR A 3 0.67 6.24 12.03
N ILE A 4 -0.31 6.47 12.90
CA ILE A 4 -1.62 7.03 12.56
C ILE A 4 -1.95 8.20 13.49
N LYS A 5 -2.92 9.04 13.12
CA LYS A 5 -3.30 10.24 13.88
C LYS A 5 -3.96 9.93 15.23
N ASP A 6 -5.00 9.12 15.22
CA ASP A 6 -5.75 8.73 16.43
C ASP A 6 -6.56 7.46 16.16
N ILE A 7 -6.31 6.40 16.91
CA ILE A 7 -7.03 5.13 16.80
C ILE A 7 -8.53 5.26 17.12
N LYS A 8 -8.92 6.25 17.91
CA LYS A 8 -10.33 6.49 18.26
C LYS A 8 -11.22 6.84 17.06
N LEU A 9 -10.62 7.18 15.92
CA LEU A 9 -11.34 7.44 14.67
C LEU A 9 -11.79 6.16 13.95
N ALA A 10 -11.38 4.97 14.40
CA ALA A 10 -11.62 3.69 13.74
C ALA A 10 -13.11 3.42 13.49
N ASN A 11 -13.98 3.71 14.45
CA ASN A 11 -15.44 3.51 14.28
C ASN A 11 -16.03 4.34 13.12
N VAL A 12 -15.51 5.55 12.90
CA VAL A 12 -15.91 6.38 11.75
C VAL A 12 -15.38 5.78 10.47
N GLY A 13 -14.11 5.35 10.47
CA GLY A 13 -13.49 4.67 9.35
C GLY A 13 -14.23 3.39 8.94
N GLN A 14 -14.66 2.59 9.91
CA GLN A 14 -15.47 1.40 9.66
C GLN A 14 -16.73 1.72 8.83
N GLN A 15 -17.50 2.72 9.24
CA GLN A 15 -18.73 3.10 8.54
C GLN A 15 -18.46 3.51 7.09
N GLU A 16 -17.36 4.21 6.85
CA GLU A 16 -16.95 4.66 5.51
C GLU A 16 -16.51 3.48 4.63
N VAL A 17 -15.71 2.56 5.19
CA VAL A 17 -15.22 1.36 4.49
C VAL A 17 -16.39 0.42 4.18
N ASP A 18 -17.29 0.19 5.14
CA ASP A 18 -18.48 -0.65 4.94
C ASP A 18 -19.41 -0.05 3.89
N TRP A 19 -19.52 1.28 3.83
CA TRP A 19 -20.31 1.95 2.79
C TRP A 19 -19.72 1.70 1.40
N ALA A 20 -18.40 1.83 1.23
CA ALA A 20 -17.72 1.58 -0.05
C ALA A 20 -17.83 0.11 -0.46
N ALA A 21 -17.68 -0.82 0.47
CA ALA A 21 -17.77 -2.28 0.22
C ALA A 21 -19.07 -2.68 -0.49
N ARG A 22 -20.20 -2.02 -0.19
CA ARG A 22 -21.50 -2.30 -0.80
C ARG A 22 -21.51 -2.11 -2.32
N GLN A 23 -20.59 -1.32 -2.86
CA GLN A 23 -20.46 -1.03 -4.29
C GLN A 23 -19.30 -1.81 -4.95
N MET A 24 -18.46 -2.48 -4.15
CA MET A 24 -17.29 -3.20 -4.63
C MET A 24 -17.55 -4.72 -4.69
N LYS A 25 -18.63 -5.12 -5.37
CA LYS A 25 -19.13 -6.50 -5.39
C LYS A 25 -18.13 -7.52 -5.95
N VAL A 26 -17.39 -7.12 -7.00
CA VAL A 26 -16.36 -7.99 -7.59
C VAL A 26 -15.23 -8.25 -6.58
N LEU A 27 -14.81 -7.22 -5.86
CA LEU A 27 -13.79 -7.36 -4.82
C LEU A 27 -14.30 -8.23 -3.66
N ASP A 28 -15.58 -8.15 -3.30
CA ASP A 28 -16.20 -8.97 -2.26
C ASP A 28 -16.24 -10.46 -2.65
N GLU A 29 -16.52 -10.77 -3.92
CA GLU A 29 -16.42 -12.13 -4.45
C GLU A 29 -14.98 -12.66 -4.40
N ILE A 30 -14.00 -11.85 -4.85
CA ILE A 30 -12.57 -12.19 -4.77
C ILE A 30 -12.17 -12.41 -3.31
N LYS A 31 -12.57 -11.53 -2.39
CA LYS A 31 -12.30 -11.67 -0.95
C LYS A 31 -12.84 -12.97 -0.40
N SER A 32 -14.06 -13.34 -0.80
CA SER A 32 -14.71 -14.59 -0.37
C SER A 32 -13.96 -15.84 -0.84
N ASP A 33 -13.39 -15.79 -2.04
CA ASP A 33 -12.55 -16.87 -2.57
C ASP A 33 -11.17 -16.90 -1.90
N PHE A 34 -10.54 -15.74 -1.72
CA PHE A 34 -9.26 -15.59 -1.04
C PHE A 34 -9.28 -16.06 0.42
N MET A 35 -10.38 -15.84 1.13
CA MET A 35 -10.57 -16.35 2.49
C MET A 35 -10.50 -17.87 2.56
N LYS A 36 -10.95 -18.59 1.51
CA LYS A 36 -10.95 -20.05 1.45
C LYS A 36 -9.59 -20.61 1.06
N ASN A 37 -8.97 -19.99 0.04
CA ASN A 37 -7.79 -20.54 -0.63
C ASN A 37 -6.48 -19.96 -0.11
N LYS A 38 -6.52 -18.79 0.56
CA LYS A 38 -5.38 -18.04 1.11
C LYS A 38 -4.16 -18.00 0.16
N PRO A 39 -4.32 -17.50 -1.07
CA PRO A 39 -3.27 -17.56 -2.09
C PRO A 39 -2.03 -16.71 -1.77
N LEU A 40 -2.11 -15.83 -0.78
CA LEU A 40 -1.03 -14.93 -0.38
C LEU A 40 -0.50 -15.25 1.02
N GLU A 41 -0.76 -16.48 1.52
CA GLU A 41 -0.36 -16.85 2.86
C GLU A 41 1.14 -16.75 3.07
N GLY A 42 1.52 -15.97 4.09
CA GLY A 42 2.91 -15.76 4.48
C GLY A 42 3.66 -14.69 3.69
N LEU A 43 3.06 -14.10 2.64
CA LEU A 43 3.68 -13.00 1.91
C LEU A 43 3.52 -11.67 2.64
N ASN A 44 4.56 -10.84 2.58
CA ASN A 44 4.55 -9.45 3.03
C ASN A 44 4.25 -8.55 1.82
N ILE A 45 3.21 -7.75 1.91
CA ILE A 45 2.83 -6.79 0.87
C ILE A 45 3.00 -5.38 1.41
N GLY A 46 3.86 -4.60 0.76
CA GLY A 46 4.05 -3.18 1.03
C GLY A 46 3.29 -2.33 0.01
N ALA A 47 2.40 -1.47 0.46
CA ALA A 47 1.59 -0.62 -0.41
C ALA A 47 1.84 0.88 -0.16
N CYS A 48 1.93 1.65 -1.24
CA CYS A 48 1.96 3.11 -1.23
C CYS A 48 0.82 3.60 -2.11
N MET A 49 -0.32 3.89 -1.50
CA MET A 49 -1.57 4.20 -2.19
C MET A 49 -2.35 5.30 -1.47
N HIS A 50 -3.31 5.94 -2.14
CA HIS A 50 -4.24 6.83 -1.45
C HIS A 50 -4.98 6.07 -0.33
N VAL A 51 -4.89 6.54 0.92
CA VAL A 51 -5.55 5.88 2.05
C VAL A 51 -7.02 6.29 2.10
N THR A 52 -7.80 5.66 1.22
CA THR A 52 -9.24 5.87 1.05
C THR A 52 -10.03 4.63 1.50
N LYS A 53 -11.35 4.78 1.58
CA LYS A 53 -12.25 3.68 1.93
C LYS A 53 -12.25 2.54 0.90
N GLU A 54 -11.96 2.86 -0.37
CA GLU A 54 -11.82 1.87 -1.45
C GLU A 54 -10.51 1.09 -1.29
N THR A 55 -9.39 1.78 -1.11
CA THR A 55 -8.08 1.16 -0.82
C THR A 55 -8.15 0.30 0.43
N ALA A 56 -8.88 0.72 1.46
CA ALA A 56 -9.06 -0.08 2.67
C ALA A 56 -9.72 -1.43 2.37
N ASN A 57 -10.74 -1.47 1.53
CA ASN A 57 -11.36 -2.74 1.10
C ASN A 57 -10.37 -3.64 0.36
N LEU A 58 -9.49 -3.08 -0.46
CA LEU A 58 -8.41 -3.83 -1.13
C LEU A 58 -7.42 -4.41 -0.09
N MET A 59 -6.91 -3.60 0.84
CA MET A 59 -5.97 -4.04 1.87
C MET A 59 -6.56 -5.17 2.73
N LEU A 60 -7.83 -5.03 3.14
CA LEU A 60 -8.54 -6.08 3.89
C LEU A 60 -8.76 -7.36 3.06
N THR A 61 -8.90 -7.23 1.74
CA THR A 61 -8.99 -8.38 0.83
C THR A 61 -7.66 -9.12 0.75
N LEU A 62 -6.54 -8.39 0.58
CA LEU A 62 -5.19 -8.98 0.58
C LEU A 62 -4.89 -9.68 1.92
N LYS A 63 -5.26 -9.03 3.04
CA LYS A 63 -5.14 -9.64 4.36
C LYS A 63 -5.97 -10.92 4.50
N SER A 64 -7.18 -10.92 3.95
CA SER A 64 -8.05 -12.11 3.94
C SER A 64 -7.45 -13.27 3.12
N ALA A 65 -6.60 -12.95 2.14
CA ALA A 65 -5.82 -13.90 1.35
C ALA A 65 -4.62 -14.51 2.11
N GLY A 66 -4.37 -14.08 3.34
CA GLY A 66 -3.28 -14.55 4.20
C GLY A 66 -2.02 -13.69 4.18
N ALA A 67 -2.01 -12.56 3.48
CA ALA A 67 -0.86 -11.65 3.45
C ALA A 67 -0.71 -10.85 4.75
N ASN A 68 0.54 -10.52 5.08
CA ASN A 68 0.87 -9.43 5.98
C ASN A 68 0.90 -8.13 5.15
N VAL A 69 0.09 -7.15 5.52
CA VAL A 69 -0.08 -5.93 4.73
C VAL A 69 0.42 -4.73 5.49
N SER A 70 1.29 -3.95 4.86
CA SER A 70 1.72 -2.62 5.32
C SER A 70 1.36 -1.56 4.28
N LEU A 71 0.92 -0.38 4.72
CA LEU A 71 0.39 0.67 3.87
C LEU A 71 0.90 2.03 4.29
N CYS A 72 1.39 2.82 3.33
CA CYS A 72 1.55 4.26 3.49
C CYS A 72 0.75 5.03 2.42
N ALA A 73 0.62 6.34 2.61
CA ALA A 73 -0.04 7.18 1.63
C ALA A 73 0.87 7.47 0.42
N SER A 74 0.30 7.66 -0.77
CA SER A 74 1.03 8.03 -1.99
C SER A 74 1.36 9.53 -2.09
N ASN A 75 0.85 10.35 -1.17
CA ASN A 75 1.29 11.73 -0.96
C ASN A 75 0.82 12.25 0.42
N PRO A 76 1.39 13.36 0.93
CA PRO A 76 1.05 13.88 2.26
C PRO A 76 -0.43 14.24 2.50
N LEU A 77 -1.20 14.46 1.44
CA LEU A 77 -2.61 14.88 1.53
C LEU A 77 -3.61 13.76 1.25
N SER A 78 -3.16 12.59 0.83
CA SER A 78 -4.02 11.49 0.36
C SER A 78 -4.42 10.49 1.45
N THR A 79 -4.47 10.93 2.70
CA THR A 79 -4.88 10.10 3.83
C THR A 79 -6.22 10.55 4.40
N LYS A 80 -7.13 9.60 4.57
CA LYS A 80 -8.28 9.75 5.45
C LYS A 80 -7.95 9.14 6.81
N ASP A 81 -7.73 9.96 7.82
CA ASP A 81 -7.26 9.53 9.14
C ASP A 81 -8.18 8.49 9.82
N SER A 82 -9.50 8.58 9.58
CA SER A 82 -10.46 7.59 10.06
C SER A 82 -10.25 6.21 9.43
N VAL A 83 -9.98 6.17 8.14
CA VAL A 83 -9.71 4.93 7.39
C VAL A 83 -8.37 4.33 7.83
N ALA A 84 -7.34 5.15 8.00
CA ALA A 84 -6.05 4.71 8.53
C ALA A 84 -6.20 4.06 9.92
N ALA A 85 -7.00 4.67 10.81
CA ALA A 85 -7.29 4.14 12.13
C ALA A 85 -8.02 2.78 12.06
N TYR A 86 -9.05 2.67 11.22
CA TYR A 86 -9.79 1.42 11.04
C TYR A 86 -8.92 0.29 10.51
N LEU A 87 -8.07 0.55 9.52
CA LEU A 87 -7.12 -0.43 8.99
C LEU A 87 -6.14 -0.90 10.07
N SER A 88 -5.62 0.02 10.86
CA SER A 88 -4.71 -0.30 11.97
C SER A 88 -5.38 -1.15 13.04
N GLU A 89 -6.66 -0.93 13.35
CA GLU A 89 -7.45 -1.76 14.27
C GLU A 89 -7.71 -3.16 13.72
N ASN A 90 -7.67 -3.33 12.39
CA ASN A 90 -7.83 -4.60 11.70
C ASN A 90 -6.48 -5.24 11.30
N ASP A 91 -5.42 -4.99 12.07
CA ASP A 91 -4.08 -5.56 11.90
C ASP A 91 -3.44 -5.31 10.53
N VAL A 92 -3.73 -4.23 9.86
CA VAL A 92 -2.93 -3.69 8.75
C VAL A 92 -1.93 -2.71 9.36
N GLU A 93 -0.66 -2.85 9.05
CA GLU A 93 0.35 -1.88 9.50
C GLU A 93 0.26 -0.61 8.66
N VAL A 94 -0.21 0.50 9.24
CA VAL A 94 -0.48 1.75 8.51
C VAL A 94 0.46 2.86 8.95
N HIS A 95 1.15 3.47 8.00
CA HIS A 95 1.99 4.65 8.19
C HIS A 95 1.44 5.80 7.36
N ALA A 96 0.39 6.45 7.86
CA ALA A 96 -0.30 7.51 7.14
C ALA A 96 -1.04 8.46 8.09
N VAL A 97 -0.74 9.75 7.95
CA VAL A 97 -1.40 10.87 8.64
C VAL A 97 -1.64 11.98 7.64
N HIS A 98 -2.84 12.55 7.61
CA HIS A 98 -3.17 13.63 6.70
C HIS A 98 -2.39 14.90 7.02
N GLY A 99 -1.75 15.49 6.01
CA GLY A 99 -1.06 16.77 6.13
C GLY A 99 0.35 16.70 6.76
N VAL A 100 1.01 15.56 6.71
CA VAL A 100 2.40 15.42 7.18
C VAL A 100 3.38 16.22 6.33
N SER A 101 4.55 16.51 6.90
CA SER A 101 5.67 17.07 6.16
C SER A 101 6.20 16.08 5.12
N ASN A 102 6.96 16.58 4.12
CA ASN A 102 7.64 15.70 3.17
C ASN A 102 8.62 14.76 3.87
N ASP A 103 9.33 15.23 4.88
CA ASP A 103 10.27 14.39 5.64
C ASP A 103 9.54 13.22 6.35
N ASP A 104 8.37 13.46 6.93
CA ASP A 104 7.59 12.41 7.56
C ASP A 104 6.94 11.49 6.52
N PHE A 105 6.56 12.03 5.37
CA PHE A 105 6.11 11.21 4.24
C PHE A 105 7.19 10.20 3.81
N PHE A 106 8.44 10.63 3.64
CA PHE A 106 9.53 9.72 3.32
C PHE A 106 9.84 8.72 4.45
N LYS A 107 9.65 9.09 5.71
CA LYS A 107 9.72 8.13 6.83
C LYS A 107 8.64 7.06 6.74
N HIS A 108 7.42 7.43 6.33
CA HIS A 108 6.33 6.48 6.15
C HIS A 108 6.63 5.47 5.03
N LEU A 109 7.18 5.91 3.88
CA LEU A 109 7.65 5.02 2.81
C LEU A 109 8.69 4.02 3.33
N ASN A 110 9.70 4.52 4.03
CA ASN A 110 10.74 3.66 4.62
C ASN A 110 10.17 2.69 5.66
N SER A 111 9.18 3.10 6.48
CA SER A 111 8.53 2.21 7.43
C SER A 111 7.83 1.03 6.74
N VAL A 112 7.22 1.26 5.57
CA VAL A 112 6.66 0.17 4.76
C VAL A 112 7.78 -0.75 4.23
N LEU A 113 8.87 -0.20 3.72
CA LEU A 113 10.02 -1.00 3.24
C LEU A 113 10.73 -1.76 4.37
N ASP A 114 10.71 -1.24 5.60
CA ASP A 114 11.27 -1.91 6.78
C ASP A 114 10.51 -3.20 7.15
N THR A 115 9.27 -3.37 6.68
CA THR A 115 8.54 -4.64 6.81
C THR A 115 9.07 -5.73 5.89
N LYS A 116 10.05 -5.42 5.03
CA LYS A 116 10.67 -6.31 4.03
C LYS A 116 9.61 -6.96 3.13
N PRO A 117 8.93 -6.17 2.32
CA PRO A 117 7.88 -6.69 1.45
C PRO A 117 8.44 -7.65 0.40
N ASP A 118 7.70 -8.74 0.17
CA ASP A 118 7.93 -9.64 -0.95
C ASP A 118 7.39 -9.05 -2.26
N ILE A 119 6.30 -8.28 -2.15
CA ILE A 119 5.64 -7.60 -3.26
C ILE A 119 5.33 -6.16 -2.86
N THR A 120 5.54 -5.21 -3.77
CA THR A 120 5.10 -3.83 -3.58
C THR A 120 3.95 -3.45 -4.52
N MET A 121 3.10 -2.53 -4.04
CA MET A 121 2.01 -1.92 -4.80
C MET A 121 2.14 -0.41 -4.69
N ASP A 122 2.24 0.28 -5.82
CA ASP A 122 2.45 1.72 -5.89
C ASP A 122 1.34 2.44 -6.65
N ASP A 123 1.12 3.69 -6.26
CA ASP A 123 0.34 4.71 -6.97
C ASP A 123 1.25 5.93 -7.16
N GLY A 124 2.15 5.85 -8.17
CA GLY A 124 3.13 6.88 -8.49
C GLY A 124 4.60 6.45 -8.40
N ALA A 125 4.88 5.16 -8.20
CA ALA A 125 6.21 4.55 -8.19
C ALA A 125 7.16 5.06 -7.09
N ASP A 126 6.66 5.43 -5.91
CA ASP A 126 7.52 5.95 -4.83
C ASP A 126 8.29 4.84 -4.10
N LEU A 127 7.65 3.70 -3.77
CA LEU A 127 8.36 2.55 -3.18
C LEU A 127 9.37 1.97 -4.17
N VAL A 128 8.95 1.76 -5.43
CA VAL A 128 9.86 1.23 -6.45
C VAL A 128 11.05 2.14 -6.67
N SER A 129 10.85 3.46 -6.66
CA SER A 129 11.96 4.41 -6.78
C SER A 129 12.97 4.26 -5.64
N LEU A 130 12.50 4.10 -4.40
CA LEU A 130 13.39 3.85 -3.25
C LEU A 130 14.09 2.50 -3.35
N LEU A 131 13.42 1.45 -3.84
CA LEU A 131 14.02 0.13 -4.07
C LEU A 131 15.15 0.15 -5.11
N HIS A 132 15.12 1.10 -6.04
CA HIS A 132 16.19 1.26 -7.04
C HIS A 132 17.25 2.30 -6.66
N THR A 133 17.12 2.95 -5.51
CA THR A 133 18.06 3.98 -5.03
C THR A 133 18.60 3.65 -3.65
N ASP A 134 17.84 3.96 -2.62
CA ASP A 134 18.28 3.91 -1.22
C ASP A 134 18.07 2.56 -0.54
N ARG A 135 17.26 1.68 -1.14
CA ARG A 135 16.85 0.39 -0.57
C ARG A 135 17.03 -0.78 -1.56
N ASP A 136 18.10 -0.74 -2.34
CA ASP A 136 18.48 -1.78 -3.31
C ASP A 136 18.92 -3.12 -2.67
N ASP A 137 19.06 -3.10 -1.35
CA ASP A 137 19.34 -4.30 -0.53
C ASP A 137 18.13 -5.23 -0.33
N LEU A 138 16.92 -4.76 -0.64
CA LEU A 138 15.69 -5.53 -0.39
C LEU A 138 15.34 -6.45 -1.57
N PRO A 139 15.22 -7.77 -1.32
CA PRO A 139 14.92 -8.74 -2.37
C PRO A 139 13.43 -8.83 -2.68
N VAL A 140 12.86 -7.79 -3.31
CA VAL A 140 11.45 -7.77 -3.71
C VAL A 140 11.24 -8.65 -4.93
N MET A 141 10.25 -9.55 -4.90
CA MET A 141 9.92 -10.47 -6.01
C MET A 141 9.25 -9.76 -7.19
N GLY A 142 8.52 -8.67 -6.93
CA GLY A 142 7.83 -7.91 -7.96
C GLY A 142 7.12 -6.70 -7.40
N SER A 143 6.84 -5.75 -8.30
CA SER A 143 6.15 -4.50 -8.00
C SER A 143 4.98 -4.30 -8.96
N MET A 144 3.88 -3.76 -8.44
CA MET A 144 2.71 -3.38 -9.21
C MET A 144 2.54 -1.87 -9.16
N GLU A 145 2.20 -1.27 -10.30
CA GLU A 145 1.95 0.17 -10.41
C GLU A 145 0.53 0.40 -10.91
N GLU A 146 -0.25 1.21 -10.20
CA GLU A 146 -1.65 1.49 -10.51
C GLU A 146 -1.81 2.58 -11.56
N THR A 147 -0.88 3.53 -11.65
CA THR A 147 -1.03 4.74 -12.45
C THR A 147 -0.21 4.75 -13.72
N THR A 148 -0.75 5.38 -14.78
CA THR A 148 0.03 5.64 -16.01
C THR A 148 1.20 6.57 -15.76
N THR A 149 1.08 7.52 -14.83
CA THR A 149 2.17 8.43 -14.45
C THR A 149 3.31 7.67 -13.78
N GLY A 150 3.00 6.74 -12.88
CA GLY A 150 3.99 5.87 -12.26
C GLY A 150 4.66 4.96 -13.28
N VAL A 151 3.90 4.36 -14.21
CA VAL A 151 4.46 3.55 -15.30
C VAL A 151 5.44 4.37 -16.17
N ILE A 152 5.12 5.62 -16.48
CA ILE A 152 6.03 6.51 -17.23
C ILE A 152 7.31 6.76 -16.43
N ARG A 153 7.18 7.00 -15.13
CA ARG A 153 8.32 7.20 -14.22
C ARG A 153 9.21 5.95 -14.18
N LEU A 154 8.60 4.76 -14.05
CA LEU A 154 9.34 3.48 -14.07
C LEU A 154 10.07 3.24 -15.39
N LYS A 155 9.42 3.48 -16.51
CA LYS A 155 10.06 3.36 -17.84
C LYS A 155 11.26 4.32 -17.97
N SER A 156 11.15 5.53 -17.46
CA SER A 156 12.24 6.49 -17.47
C SER A 156 13.41 6.03 -16.57
N CYS A 157 13.15 5.45 -15.43
CA CYS A 157 14.17 4.87 -14.57
C CYS A 157 14.84 3.66 -15.21
N LEU A 158 14.09 2.75 -15.83
CA LEU A 158 14.62 1.60 -16.54
C LEU A 158 15.51 1.98 -17.72
N LEU A 159 15.12 2.98 -18.50
CA LEU A 159 15.95 3.51 -19.60
C LEU A 159 17.25 4.17 -19.10
N TYR A 160 17.26 4.65 -17.86
CA TYR A 160 18.43 5.26 -17.25
C TYR A 160 19.37 4.24 -16.57
N THR A 161 18.82 3.15 -16.04
CA THR A 161 19.55 2.15 -15.24
C THR A 161 19.90 0.87 -16.00
N SER A 162 19.13 0.52 -17.03
CA SER A 162 19.46 -0.57 -17.94
C SER A 162 20.19 0.02 -19.15
N ASP A 163 21.34 -0.50 -19.45
CA ASP A 163 22.01 -0.23 -20.71
C ASP A 163 21.21 -0.92 -21.84
N ALA A 164 20.06 -0.30 -22.17
CA ALA A 164 19.17 -0.77 -23.23
C ALA A 164 19.78 -0.62 -24.63
N ALA A 165 21.08 -0.34 -24.70
CA ALA A 165 21.83 -0.23 -25.95
C ALA A 165 22.29 -1.59 -26.49
N ASP A 166 22.10 -2.68 -25.75
CA ASP A 166 22.57 -4.01 -26.13
C ASP A 166 21.48 -4.95 -26.63
N GLU A 167 20.28 -4.44 -26.98
CA GLU A 167 19.24 -5.22 -27.64
C GLU A 167 18.93 -4.73 -29.05
#